data_df93b59e2ff4878af2f00519090c7e36
#
_entry.id   df93b59e2ff4878af2f00519090c7e36
#
_cell.length_a   1.000
_cell.length_b   1.000
_cell.length_c   1.000
_cell.angle_alpha   90.00
_cell.angle_beta   90.00
_cell.angle_gamma   90.00
#
_symmetry.space_group_name_H-M   'P 1'
#
loop_
_entity.id
_entity.type
_entity.pdbx_description
1 polymer ?
#
loop_
_entity_poly.entity_id
_entity_poly.type
_entity_poly.pdbx_seq_one_letter_code
_entity_poly.pdbx_strand_id
1 'polypeptide(L)' 'MDFNGYWTHVAIAIANGEIIEDYPEDPRGHSCLVLGYIGPGKPVHAVCGMDPSDTLIIITVYFPEPPKWINERTRGKGD' A
#
# COMPACT_ATOMS: atom_id res chain seq x y z
N MET A 1 -1.34 18.23 -1.85
CA MET A 1 -2.46 18.84 -1.11
C MET A 1 -3.77 18.23 -1.55
N ASP A 2 -4.61 17.96 -0.58
CA ASP A 2 -5.84 17.21 -0.81
C ASP A 2 -7.05 18.11 -0.62
N PHE A 3 -7.53 18.67 -1.71
CA PHE A 3 -8.65 19.62 -1.62
C PHE A 3 -10.01 18.96 -1.54
N ASN A 4 -10.11 17.67 -1.85
CA ASN A 4 -11.40 16.97 -1.90
C ASN A 4 -11.48 15.77 -0.98
N GLY A 5 -10.53 15.62 -0.09
CA GLY A 5 -10.53 14.52 0.87
C GLY A 5 -10.03 13.19 0.34
N TYR A 6 -9.69 13.14 -0.95
CA TYR A 6 -9.25 11.87 -1.55
C TYR A 6 -8.00 11.32 -0.86
N TRP A 7 -7.00 12.18 -0.68
CA TRP A 7 -5.73 11.76 -0.06
C TRP A 7 -5.93 11.36 1.39
N THR A 8 -6.85 12.04 2.08
CA THR A 8 -7.21 11.68 3.44
C THR A 8 -7.84 10.30 3.48
N HIS A 9 -8.73 9.98 2.53
CA HIS A 9 -9.35 8.65 2.45
C HIS A 9 -8.29 7.58 2.21
N VAL A 10 -7.32 7.84 1.34
CA VAL A 10 -6.23 6.91 1.07
C VAL A 10 -5.42 6.68 2.33
N ALA A 11 -5.04 7.76 3.02
CA ALA A 11 -4.23 7.65 4.23
C ALA A 11 -4.94 6.84 5.32
N ILE A 12 -6.24 7.08 5.50
CA ILE A 12 -7.03 6.33 6.47
C ILE A 12 -7.12 4.86 6.06
N ALA A 13 -7.34 4.59 4.77
CA ALA A 13 -7.42 3.22 4.28
C ALA A 13 -6.13 2.46 4.54
N ILE A 14 -4.99 3.10 4.33
CA ILE A 14 -3.69 2.47 4.56
C ILE A 14 -3.43 2.29 6.05
N ALA A 15 -3.79 3.29 6.87
CA ALA A 15 -3.61 3.19 8.31
C ALA A 15 -4.43 2.03 8.91
N ASN A 16 -5.57 1.72 8.31
CA ASN A 16 -6.41 0.61 8.75
C ASN A 16 -6.21 -0.66 7.93
N GLY A 17 -5.21 -0.66 7.06
CA GLY A 17 -4.95 -1.77 6.18
C GLY A 17 -4.12 -2.85 6.83
N GLU A 18 -3.70 -3.80 6.00
CA GLU A 18 -2.86 -4.88 6.48
C GLU A 18 -1.62 -4.99 5.60
N ILE A 19 -0.52 -5.38 6.23
CA ILE A 19 0.73 -5.61 5.52
C ILE A 19 0.61 -6.96 4.83
N ILE A 20 0.69 -6.97 3.50
CA ILE A 20 0.60 -8.21 2.72
C ILE A 20 1.97 -8.66 2.21
N GLU A 21 2.96 -7.78 2.20
CA GLU A 21 4.35 -8.14 1.87
C GLU A 21 5.25 -7.31 2.76
N ASP A 22 6.31 -7.93 3.26
CA ASP A 22 7.21 -7.27 4.18
C ASP A 22 8.65 -7.47 3.67
N TYR A 23 9.40 -6.39 3.62
CA TYR A 23 10.76 -6.39 3.08
C TYR A 23 11.74 -5.82 4.10
N PRO A 24 12.03 -6.56 5.18
CA PRO A 24 12.94 -6.06 6.20
C PRO A 24 14.38 -5.92 5.70
N GLU A 25 14.72 -6.62 4.61
CA GLU A 25 16.08 -6.60 4.05
C GLU A 25 16.22 -5.59 2.91
N ASP A 26 15.25 -4.73 2.70
CA ASP A 26 15.34 -3.73 1.64
C ASP A 26 16.56 -2.86 1.88
N PRO A 27 17.49 -2.76 0.89
CA PRO A 27 18.72 -1.97 1.08
C PRO A 27 18.47 -0.50 1.42
N ARG A 28 17.30 0.02 1.07
CA ARG A 28 16.95 1.42 1.35
C ARG A 28 16.33 1.60 2.73
N GLY A 29 16.22 0.52 3.50
CA GLY A 29 15.56 0.50 4.79
C GLY A 29 14.34 -0.38 4.74
N HIS A 30 13.87 -0.80 5.91
CA HIS A 30 12.72 -1.69 6.02
C HIS A 30 11.52 -1.09 5.28
N SER A 31 10.91 -1.85 4.41
CA SER A 31 9.72 -1.42 3.67
C SER A 31 8.68 -2.53 3.69
N CYS A 32 7.47 -2.19 3.30
CA CYS A 32 6.38 -3.15 3.26
C CYS A 32 5.33 -2.70 2.24
N LEU A 33 4.45 -3.63 1.90
CA LEU A 33 3.31 -3.34 1.03
C LEU A 33 2.05 -3.49 1.85
N VAL A 34 1.25 -2.44 1.90
CA VAL A 34 0.02 -2.39 2.68
C VAL A 34 -1.17 -2.41 1.74
N LEU A 35 -2.15 -3.25 2.07
CA LEU A 35 -3.43 -3.30 1.36
C LEU A 35 -4.48 -2.60 2.20
N GLY A 36 -5.15 -1.62 1.63
CA GLY A 36 -6.29 -0.96 2.25
C GLY A 36 -7.44 -0.88 1.26
N TYR A 37 -8.57 -0.39 1.73
CA TYR A 37 -9.77 -0.21 0.90
C TYR A 37 -10.27 1.20 1.07
N ILE A 38 -10.40 1.92 -0.05
CA ILE A 38 -10.94 3.27 -0.03
C ILE A 38 -12.45 3.28 -0.17
N GLY A 39 -13.04 2.10 -0.31
CA GLY A 39 -14.48 1.91 -0.38
C GLY A 39 -14.74 0.44 -0.64
N PRO A 40 -16.00 -0.01 -0.59
CA PRO A 40 -16.34 -1.42 -0.82
C PRO A 40 -15.82 -1.87 -2.18
N GLY A 41 -15.02 -2.95 -2.17
CA GLY A 41 -14.47 -3.49 -3.40
C GLY A 41 -13.47 -2.59 -4.11
N LYS A 42 -12.88 -1.60 -3.40
CA LYS A 42 -11.92 -0.69 -4.01
C LYS A 42 -10.58 -0.77 -3.30
N PRO A 43 -9.79 -1.81 -3.59
CA PRO A 43 -8.50 -1.98 -2.94
C PRO A 43 -7.48 -0.96 -3.42
N VAL A 44 -6.58 -0.60 -2.53
CA VAL A 44 -5.45 0.25 -2.85
C VAL A 44 -4.21 -0.34 -2.19
N HIS A 45 -3.10 -0.27 -2.89
CA HIS A 45 -1.81 -0.69 -2.36
C HIS A 45 -0.95 0.53 -2.06
N ALA A 46 -0.20 0.46 -0.98
CA ALA A 46 0.78 1.48 -0.67
C ALA A 46 2.11 0.81 -0.34
N VAL A 47 3.17 1.27 -1.01
CA VAL A 47 4.52 0.91 -0.61
C VAL A 47 4.89 1.87 0.50
N CYS A 48 5.27 1.33 1.64
CA CYS A 48 5.58 2.12 2.82
C CYS A 48 6.97 1.81 3.33
N GLY A 49 7.66 2.85 3.79
CA GLY A 49 8.85 2.67 4.61
C GLY A 49 8.42 2.53 6.05
N MET A 50 9.22 1.88 6.84
CA MET A 50 8.94 1.74 8.28
C MET A 50 10.17 2.25 9.03
N ASP A 51 9.99 3.29 9.83
CA ASP A 51 11.11 3.80 10.59
C ASP A 51 11.31 2.98 11.86
N PRO A 52 12.40 3.20 12.60
CA PRO A 52 12.67 2.39 13.79
C PRO A 52 11.60 2.48 14.88
N SER A 53 10.73 3.48 14.83
CA SER A 53 9.64 3.61 15.81
C SER A 53 8.35 2.96 15.32
N ASP A 54 8.42 2.19 14.22
CA ASP A 54 7.28 1.51 13.60
C ASP A 54 6.26 2.47 13.00
N THR A 55 6.70 3.67 12.66
CA THR A 55 5.85 4.61 11.94
C THR A 55 5.93 4.31 10.45
N LEU A 56 4.78 4.18 9.80
CA LEU A 56 4.73 3.95 8.37
C LEU A 56 4.81 5.28 7.63
N ILE A 57 5.64 5.30 6.60
CA ILE A 57 5.80 6.45 5.72
C ILE A 57 5.38 6.02 4.34
N ILE A 58 4.30 6.58 3.82
CA ILE A 58 3.79 6.22 2.50
C ILE A 58 4.74 6.74 1.43
N ILE A 59 5.28 5.82 0.63
CA ILE A 59 6.22 6.17 -0.43
C ILE A 59 5.48 6.31 -1.75
N THR A 60 4.61 5.34 -2.07
CA THR A 60 3.84 5.39 -3.29
C THR A 60 2.53 4.63 -3.11
N VAL A 61 1.54 4.99 -3.88
CA VAL A 61 0.20 4.39 -3.83
C VAL A 61 -0.21 4.06 -5.25
N TYR A 62 -0.84 2.89 -5.42
CA TYR A 62 -1.37 2.50 -6.73
C TYR A 62 -2.56 1.56 -6.53
N PHE A 63 -3.35 1.40 -7.57
CA PHE A 63 -4.45 0.45 -7.57
C PHE A 63 -3.94 -0.87 -8.14
N PRO A 64 -4.11 -2.01 -7.42
CA PRO A 64 -3.64 -3.29 -7.94
C PRO A 64 -4.49 -3.72 -9.13
N GLU A 65 -3.84 -3.96 -10.27
CA GLU A 65 -4.52 -4.30 -11.51
C GLU A 65 -3.72 -5.33 -12.30
N PRO A 66 -4.41 -6.15 -13.12
CA PRO A 66 -3.71 -7.04 -14.01
C PRO A 66 -2.81 -6.24 -14.97
N PRO A 67 -1.74 -6.82 -15.46
CA PRO A 67 -1.30 -8.19 -15.20
C PRO A 67 -0.44 -8.37 -13.96
N LYS A 68 -0.04 -7.29 -13.29
CA LYS A 68 0.85 -7.40 -12.13
C LYS A 68 0.14 -8.05 -10.94
N TRP A 69 -1.15 -7.83 -10.83
CA TRP A 69 -1.95 -8.39 -9.74
C TRP A 69 -3.18 -9.08 -10.32
N ILE A 70 -3.39 -10.33 -9.92
CA ILE A 70 -4.59 -11.07 -10.29
C ILE A 70 -5.78 -10.55 -9.51
N ASN A 71 -5.56 -10.30 -8.23
CA ASN A 71 -6.50 -9.65 -7.35
C ASN A 71 -5.67 -8.87 -6.33
N GLU A 72 -6.31 -8.26 -5.36
CA GLU A 72 -5.62 -7.37 -4.45
C GLU A 72 -4.59 -8.06 -3.55
N ARG A 73 -4.60 -9.39 -3.49
CA ARG A 73 -3.68 -10.14 -2.63
C ARG A 73 -2.73 -11.04 -3.38
N THR A 74 -2.95 -11.24 -4.67
CA THR A 74 -2.23 -12.26 -5.44
C THR A 74 -1.51 -11.62 -6.62
N ARG A 75 -0.19 -11.75 -6.63
CA ARG A 75 0.60 -11.26 -7.74
C ARG A 75 0.31 -12.07 -8.99
N GLY A 76 0.28 -11.38 -10.12
CA GLY A 76 0.17 -11.99 -11.41
C GLY A 76 1.52 -12.28 -12.00
N LYS A 77 1.51 -12.77 -13.25
CA LYS A 77 2.73 -13.06 -13.99
C LYS A 77 3.11 -11.90 -14.89
N GLY A 78 2.51 -10.81 -14.70
CA GLY A 78 2.41 -9.80 -15.70
C GLY A 78 3.59 -8.95 -15.96
N ASP A 79 4.70 -9.46 -15.84
CA ASP A 79 5.82 -8.65 -16.26
C ASP A 79 6.37 -9.05 -17.57
#